data_a561231a003dfa08e70ca2423ec093e7
#
_entry.id   a561231a003dfa08e70ca2423ec093e7
#
_cell.length_a   1.000
_cell.length_b   1.000
_cell.length_c   1.000
_cell.angle_alpha   90.00
_cell.angle_beta   90.00
_cell.angle_gamma   90.00
#
_symmetry.space_group_name_H-M   'P 1'
#
loop_
_entity.id
_entity.type
_entity.pdbx_description
1 polymer ?
#
loop_
_entity_poly.entity_id
_entity_poly.type
_entity_poly.pdbx_seq_one_letter_code
_entity_poly.pdbx_strand_id
1 'polypeptide(L)'
;MTLIQEWGNAAWFLFHSLIEKLNNDFNHLQVFSKFSGNPTGKNVMEGVSLYIEKNCDGVIAFGGGSALDVGKGIAFMCGQKRPIWDFEDIGDYWTRADGNKISPIIAVPTTAGTGSETGRASAIINEETGIKKIIFHPKILPSIVILDPNLTKELPPRITAATG
;
A
#
# COMPACT_ATOMS: atom_id res chain seq x y z
N MET A 1 2.23 12.04 6.17
CA MET A 1 1.45 10.80 6.06
C MET A 1 0.91 10.67 4.65
N THR A 2 1.02 9.51 4.03
CA THR A 2 0.58 9.25 2.64
C THR A 2 -0.60 8.27 2.67
N LEU A 3 -1.71 8.64 2.05
CA LEU A 3 -2.90 7.80 1.88
C LEU A 3 -2.92 7.23 0.47
N ILE A 4 -3.25 5.96 0.36
CA ILE A 4 -3.28 5.21 -0.90
C ILE A 4 -4.66 4.60 -1.07
N GLN A 5 -5.30 4.88 -2.19
CA GLN A 5 -6.68 4.43 -2.48
C GLN A 5 -6.77 3.66 -3.79
N GLU A 6 -7.63 2.65 -3.78
CA GLU A 6 -8.20 2.04 -4.97
C GLU A 6 -9.70 1.74 -4.79
N TRP A 7 -10.56 2.17 -5.75
CA TRP A 7 -11.90 1.69 -6.15
C TRP A 7 -13.20 2.20 -5.49
N GLY A 8 -14.13 2.50 -6.41
CA GLY A 8 -15.60 2.49 -6.28
C GLY A 8 -16.24 3.75 -5.69
N ASN A 9 -17.41 4.16 -6.23
CA ASN A 9 -18.11 5.38 -5.82
C ASN A 9 -18.48 5.42 -4.33
N ALA A 10 -18.80 4.29 -3.71
CA ALA A 10 -19.18 4.25 -2.30
C ALA A 10 -17.95 4.34 -1.37
N ALA A 11 -16.86 3.64 -1.69
CA ALA A 11 -15.59 3.80 -0.98
C ALA A 11 -15.03 5.23 -1.15
N TRP A 12 -15.36 5.92 -2.23
CA TRP A 12 -15.02 7.31 -2.47
C TRP A 12 -15.62 8.26 -1.42
N PHE A 13 -16.90 8.13 -1.08
CA PHE A 13 -17.54 8.96 -0.04
C PHE A 13 -16.95 8.71 1.34
N LEU A 14 -16.75 7.44 1.71
CA LEU A 14 -16.13 7.08 2.99
C LEU A 14 -14.69 7.59 3.06
N PHE A 15 -13.95 7.47 1.96
CA PHE A 15 -12.59 7.97 1.85
C PHE A 15 -12.51 9.49 1.99
N HIS A 16 -13.41 10.26 1.32
CA HIS A 16 -13.45 11.73 1.43
C HIS A 16 -13.79 12.16 2.86
N SER A 17 -14.79 11.55 3.47
CA SER A 17 -15.13 11.84 4.87
C SER A 17 -13.98 11.53 5.83
N LEU A 18 -13.24 10.44 5.57
CA LEU A 18 -12.04 10.10 6.32
C LEU A 18 -10.93 11.15 6.12
N ILE A 19 -10.68 11.56 4.86
CA ILE A 19 -9.69 12.58 4.51
C ILE A 19 -10.02 13.92 5.19
N GLU A 20 -11.27 14.36 5.14
CA GLU A 20 -11.70 15.61 5.80
C GLU A 20 -11.44 15.56 7.30
N LYS A 21 -11.79 14.45 7.97
CA LYS A 21 -11.52 14.28 9.39
C LYS A 21 -10.01 14.24 9.69
N LEU A 22 -9.26 13.47 8.93
CA LEU A 22 -7.82 13.36 9.12
C LEU A 22 -7.08 14.67 8.81
N ASN A 23 -7.53 15.48 7.85
CA ASN A 23 -6.95 16.80 7.59
C ASN A 23 -7.13 17.77 8.75
N ASN A 24 -8.16 17.60 9.58
CA ASN A 24 -8.34 18.40 10.78
C ASN A 24 -7.36 18.00 11.89
N ASP A 25 -6.96 16.73 11.93
CA ASP A 25 -6.11 16.17 12.98
C ASP A 25 -4.62 16.12 12.56
N PHE A 26 -4.35 16.04 11.26
CA PHE A 26 -3.00 15.93 10.69
C PHE A 26 -2.70 17.05 9.70
N ASN A 27 -1.82 17.96 10.06
CA ASN A 27 -1.49 19.15 9.27
C ASN A 27 -0.87 18.89 7.88
N HIS A 28 -0.49 17.63 7.55
CA HIS A 28 0.25 17.28 6.33
C HIS A 28 -0.16 15.94 5.73
N LEU A 29 -1.47 15.71 5.60
CA LEU A 29 -1.95 14.53 4.89
C LEU A 29 -1.74 14.69 3.37
N GLN A 30 -1.13 13.68 2.76
CA GLN A 30 -0.97 13.60 1.31
C GLN A 30 -1.71 12.36 0.79
N VAL A 31 -2.36 12.50 -0.36
CA VAL A 31 -3.09 11.42 -1.01
C VAL A 31 -2.37 11.00 -2.27
N PHE A 32 -2.11 9.70 -2.41
CA PHE A 32 -1.59 9.08 -3.61
C PHE A 32 -2.58 8.04 -4.13
N SER A 33 -3.07 8.21 -5.35
CA SER A 33 -4.04 7.31 -5.99
C SER A 33 -3.72 7.02 -7.47
N LYS A 34 -2.47 7.27 -7.89
CA LYS A 34 -2.05 7.10 -9.29
C LYS A 34 -1.65 5.65 -9.59
N PHE A 35 -2.55 4.72 -9.36
CA PHE A 35 -2.38 3.31 -9.73
C PHE A 35 -3.75 2.67 -9.98
N SER A 36 -3.75 1.51 -10.58
CA SER A 36 -4.94 0.67 -10.81
C SER A 36 -4.69 -0.73 -10.26
N GLY A 37 -5.65 -1.64 -10.44
CA GLY A 37 -5.45 -3.05 -10.12
C GLY A 37 -4.17 -3.59 -10.76
N ASN A 38 -3.46 -4.45 -10.04
CA ASN A 38 -2.14 -4.96 -10.42
C ASN A 38 -1.08 -3.84 -10.59
N PRO A 39 -0.69 -3.18 -9.50
CA PRO A 39 0.23 -2.06 -9.53
C PRO A 39 1.63 -2.47 -10.01
N THR A 40 2.33 -1.52 -10.61
CA THR A 40 3.68 -1.68 -11.15
C THR A 40 4.74 -1.09 -10.22
N GLY A 41 6.01 -1.44 -10.45
CA GLY A 41 7.15 -0.82 -9.79
C GLY A 41 7.17 0.70 -9.96
N LYS A 42 6.78 1.20 -11.15
CA LYS A 42 6.65 2.62 -11.44
C LYS A 42 5.63 3.30 -10.51
N ASN A 43 4.46 2.68 -10.28
CA ASN A 43 3.46 3.24 -9.36
C ASN A 43 4.02 3.37 -7.93
N VAL A 44 4.76 2.37 -7.46
CA VAL A 44 5.43 2.43 -6.15
C VAL A 44 6.42 3.60 -6.11
N MET A 45 7.28 3.73 -7.12
CA MET A 45 8.30 4.78 -7.13
C MET A 45 7.74 6.19 -7.30
N GLU A 46 6.61 6.38 -8.00
CA GLU A 46 5.89 7.65 -8.03
C GLU A 46 5.35 8.02 -6.64
N GLY A 47 4.82 7.04 -5.91
CA GLY A 47 4.39 7.24 -4.52
C GLY A 47 5.56 7.54 -3.57
N VAL A 48 6.71 6.89 -3.76
CA VAL A 48 7.96 7.19 -3.02
C VAL A 48 8.41 8.63 -3.26
N SER A 49 8.34 9.09 -4.51
CA SER A 49 8.72 10.47 -4.86
C SER A 49 7.84 11.48 -4.12
N LEU A 50 6.52 11.27 -4.10
CA LEU A 50 5.58 12.09 -3.35
C LEU A 50 5.87 12.04 -1.84
N TYR A 51 6.11 10.83 -1.30
CA TYR A 51 6.42 10.62 0.11
C TYR A 51 7.63 11.45 0.57
N ILE A 52 8.71 11.43 -0.22
CA ILE A 52 9.95 12.16 0.06
C ILE A 52 9.74 13.67 -0.13
N GLU A 53 9.13 14.10 -1.24
CA GLU A 53 8.87 15.51 -1.53
C GLU A 53 8.07 16.20 -0.41
N LYS A 54 7.08 15.48 0.13
CA LYS A 54 6.18 16.01 1.17
C LYS A 54 6.65 15.72 2.59
N ASN A 55 7.85 15.16 2.78
CA ASN A 55 8.42 14.81 4.07
C ASN A 55 7.46 13.98 4.94
N CYS A 56 6.83 12.96 4.34
CA CYS A 56 5.93 12.07 5.06
C CYS A 56 6.72 11.19 6.05
N ASP A 57 6.09 10.77 7.13
CA ASP A 57 6.67 9.97 8.22
C ASP A 57 6.01 8.60 8.42
N GLY A 58 4.93 8.33 7.68
CA GLY A 58 4.19 7.09 7.73
C GLY A 58 3.31 6.88 6.50
N VAL A 59 2.81 5.67 6.33
CA VAL A 59 1.89 5.30 5.25
C VAL A 59 0.60 4.74 5.84
N ILE A 60 -0.54 5.31 5.47
CA ILE A 60 -1.84 4.65 5.62
C ILE A 60 -2.19 4.03 4.27
N ALA A 61 -2.22 2.71 4.22
CA ALA A 61 -2.67 1.95 3.07
C ALA A 61 -4.17 1.67 3.23
N PHE A 62 -4.99 2.36 2.43
CA PHE A 62 -6.45 2.26 2.47
C PHE A 62 -6.97 1.73 1.15
N GLY A 63 -7.67 0.60 1.15
CA GLY A 63 -8.24 0.01 -0.06
C GLY A 63 -8.14 -1.51 -0.12
N GLY A 64 -8.25 -2.08 -1.31
CA GLY A 64 -8.08 -3.50 -1.55
C GLY A 64 -6.61 -3.94 -1.52
N GLY A 65 -6.36 -5.23 -1.83
CA GLY A 65 -5.01 -5.82 -1.80
C GLY A 65 -3.97 -5.03 -2.59
N SER A 66 -4.32 -4.52 -3.78
CA SER A 66 -3.42 -3.70 -4.61
C SER A 66 -3.01 -2.40 -3.92
N ALA A 67 -3.95 -1.72 -3.24
CA ALA A 67 -3.67 -0.50 -2.48
C ALA A 67 -2.74 -0.80 -1.29
N LEU A 68 -3.00 -1.90 -0.58
CA LEU A 68 -2.16 -2.33 0.52
C LEU A 68 -0.74 -2.68 0.04
N ASP A 69 -0.63 -3.34 -1.11
CA ASP A 69 0.66 -3.71 -1.68
C ASP A 69 1.46 -2.47 -2.14
N VAL A 70 0.81 -1.50 -2.80
CA VAL A 70 1.45 -0.21 -3.13
C VAL A 70 1.91 0.51 -1.86
N GLY A 71 1.06 0.57 -0.84
CA GLY A 71 1.39 1.21 0.43
C GLY A 71 2.59 0.59 1.10
N LYS A 72 2.65 -0.73 1.17
CA LYS A 72 3.80 -1.47 1.68
C LYS A 72 5.05 -1.22 0.85
N GLY A 73 4.91 -1.22 -0.49
CA GLY A 73 6.01 -0.92 -1.41
C GLY A 73 6.59 0.49 -1.20
N ILE A 74 5.72 1.50 -1.05
CA ILE A 74 6.14 2.89 -0.77
C ILE A 74 6.86 2.98 0.58
N ALA A 75 6.25 2.44 1.64
CA ALA A 75 6.83 2.44 2.98
C ALA A 75 8.19 1.73 3.04
N PHE A 76 8.35 0.68 2.24
CA PHE A 76 9.62 -0.03 2.11
C PHE A 76 10.65 0.81 1.37
N MET A 77 10.29 1.30 0.17
CA MET A 77 11.24 1.92 -0.75
C MET A 77 11.63 3.35 -0.38
N CYS A 78 10.85 4.08 0.44
CA CYS A 78 11.12 5.49 0.76
C CYS A 78 12.50 5.74 1.41
N GLY A 79 13.09 4.74 2.03
CA GLY A 79 14.43 4.83 2.63
C GLY A 79 15.49 3.96 1.96
N GLN A 80 15.16 3.24 0.88
CA GLN A 80 16.11 2.36 0.21
C GLN A 80 16.87 3.09 -0.91
N LYS A 81 18.09 2.62 -1.19
CA LYS A 81 18.98 3.19 -2.22
C LYS A 81 19.11 2.31 -3.46
N ARG A 82 18.69 1.07 -3.39
CA ARG A 82 18.77 0.09 -4.47
C ARG A 82 17.45 0.08 -5.26
N PRO A 83 17.45 -0.37 -6.52
CA PRO A 83 16.22 -0.61 -7.28
C PRO A 83 15.28 -1.57 -6.55
N ILE A 84 13.97 -1.38 -6.71
CA ILE A 84 12.94 -2.22 -6.04
C ILE A 84 13.14 -3.71 -6.34
N TRP A 85 13.58 -4.05 -7.54
CA TRP A 85 13.76 -5.44 -7.99
C TRP A 85 14.95 -6.16 -7.34
N ASP A 86 15.86 -5.42 -6.71
CA ASP A 86 16.94 -6.01 -5.90
C ASP A 86 16.42 -6.66 -4.60
N PHE A 87 15.16 -6.45 -4.25
CA PHE A 87 14.50 -6.93 -3.05
C PHE A 87 13.40 -7.96 -3.34
N GLU A 88 13.42 -8.55 -4.53
CA GLU A 88 12.54 -9.67 -4.87
C GLU A 88 12.71 -10.80 -3.84
N ASP A 89 11.61 -11.50 -3.54
CA ASP A 89 11.59 -12.64 -2.60
C ASP A 89 12.32 -13.85 -3.18
N ILE A 90 13.63 -13.73 -3.26
CA ILE A 90 14.57 -14.77 -3.73
C ILE A 90 15.66 -14.95 -2.70
N GLY A 91 15.68 -16.10 -2.04
CA GLY A 91 16.70 -16.41 -1.05
C GLY A 91 16.79 -15.36 0.06
N ASP A 92 17.93 -14.70 0.17
CA ASP A 92 18.23 -13.71 1.22
C ASP A 92 18.22 -12.26 0.72
N TYR A 93 17.64 -11.96 -0.45
CA TYR A 93 17.66 -10.61 -1.06
C TYR A 93 17.06 -9.54 -0.15
N TRP A 94 16.10 -9.89 0.70
CA TRP A 94 15.52 -8.99 1.68
C TRP A 94 16.57 -8.40 2.65
N THR A 95 17.69 -9.12 2.90
CA THR A 95 18.79 -8.64 3.79
C THR A 95 19.56 -7.46 3.21
N ARG A 96 19.41 -7.17 1.92
CA ARG A 96 20.01 -6.01 1.24
C ARG A 96 19.37 -4.68 1.64
N ALA A 97 18.19 -4.75 2.26
CA ALA A 97 17.44 -3.57 2.67
C ALA A 97 17.94 -3.00 4.00
N ASP A 98 17.92 -1.68 4.13
CA ASP A 98 18.04 -1.03 5.43
C ASP A 98 16.69 -1.07 6.15
N GLY A 99 16.49 -2.07 6.98
CA GLY A 99 15.25 -2.28 7.72
C GLY A 99 14.93 -1.18 8.75
N ASN A 100 15.87 -0.27 9.07
CA ASN A 100 15.61 0.86 9.97
C ASN A 100 15.04 2.07 9.24
N LYS A 101 15.03 2.03 7.90
CA LYS A 101 14.51 3.10 7.04
C LYS A 101 13.16 2.73 6.41
N ILE A 102 12.57 1.63 6.82
CA ILE A 102 11.21 1.28 6.42
C ILE A 102 10.24 2.09 7.27
N SER A 103 9.34 2.79 6.60
CA SER A 103 8.34 3.64 7.23
C SER A 103 7.26 2.82 7.94
N PRO A 104 6.67 3.29 9.05
CA PRO A 104 5.53 2.61 9.66
C PRO A 104 4.31 2.60 8.74
N ILE A 105 3.54 1.51 8.83
CA ILE A 105 2.37 1.25 7.97
C ILE A 105 1.14 1.03 8.85
N ILE A 106 0.05 1.71 8.50
CA ILE A 106 -1.30 1.41 8.96
C ILE A 106 -2.07 0.85 7.77
N ALA A 107 -2.63 -0.35 7.89
CA ALA A 107 -3.45 -0.95 6.85
C ALA A 107 -4.94 -0.86 7.18
N VAL A 108 -5.73 -0.42 6.21
CA VAL A 108 -7.20 -0.33 6.32
C VAL A 108 -7.79 -1.00 5.07
N PRO A 109 -8.00 -2.33 5.10
CA PRO A 109 -8.54 -3.05 3.96
C PRO A 109 -10.02 -2.73 3.73
N THR A 110 -10.39 -2.59 2.46
CA THR A 110 -11.79 -2.42 2.01
C THR A 110 -12.31 -3.64 1.25
N THR A 111 -11.53 -4.73 1.21
CA THR A 111 -11.91 -6.03 0.65
C THR A 111 -11.71 -7.11 1.70
N ALA A 112 -12.60 -8.10 1.74
CA ALA A 112 -12.41 -9.30 2.54
C ALA A 112 -11.75 -10.38 1.68
N GLY A 113 -10.70 -11.04 2.20
CA GLY A 113 -10.12 -12.23 1.59
C GLY A 113 -8.68 -12.10 1.08
N THR A 114 -8.21 -10.92 0.66
CA THR A 114 -6.85 -10.79 0.10
C THR A 114 -5.73 -11.10 1.10
N GLY A 115 -5.94 -10.84 2.39
CA GLY A 115 -4.96 -11.06 3.44
C GLY A 115 -3.70 -10.17 3.35
N SER A 116 -3.69 -9.18 2.44
CA SER A 116 -2.50 -8.33 2.23
C SER A 116 -2.13 -7.52 3.48
N GLU A 117 -3.08 -7.25 4.36
CA GLU A 117 -2.87 -6.57 5.64
C GLU A 117 -2.09 -7.41 6.66
N THR A 118 -2.06 -8.72 6.50
CA THR A 118 -1.37 -9.65 7.40
C THR A 118 -0.05 -10.17 6.84
N GLY A 119 0.27 -9.80 5.59
CA GLY A 119 1.42 -10.29 4.86
C GLY A 119 2.64 -9.36 4.95
N ARG A 120 3.84 -9.97 4.95
CA ARG A 120 5.15 -9.27 4.88
C ARG A 120 5.66 -9.15 3.45
N ALA A 121 4.74 -9.06 2.50
CA ALA A 121 5.03 -9.04 1.07
C ALA A 121 4.23 -7.96 0.37
N SER A 122 4.75 -7.45 -0.73
CA SER A 122 4.10 -6.53 -1.66
C SER A 122 4.18 -7.14 -3.06
N ALA A 123 3.02 -7.42 -3.67
CA ALA A 123 2.93 -8.06 -4.98
C ALA A 123 2.81 -6.99 -6.08
N ILE A 124 3.90 -6.80 -6.84
CA ILE A 124 4.06 -5.69 -7.80
C ILE A 124 4.44 -6.25 -9.17
N ILE A 125 3.88 -5.70 -10.25
CA ILE A 125 4.27 -6.06 -11.62
C ILE A 125 5.58 -5.36 -11.97
N ASN A 126 6.53 -6.16 -12.45
CA ASN A 126 7.69 -5.64 -13.13
C ASN A 126 7.26 -5.28 -14.57
N GLU A 127 7.27 -3.99 -14.88
CA GLU A 127 6.76 -3.46 -16.15
C GLU A 127 7.61 -3.86 -17.35
N GLU A 128 8.88 -4.20 -17.16
CA GLU A 128 9.78 -4.65 -18.24
C GLU A 128 9.45 -6.08 -18.68
N THR A 129 9.08 -6.93 -17.72
CA THR A 129 8.82 -8.35 -17.97
C THR A 129 7.34 -8.69 -18.01
N GLY A 130 6.45 -7.81 -17.51
CA GLY A 130 5.03 -8.06 -17.33
C GLY A 130 4.73 -9.09 -16.22
N ILE A 131 5.73 -9.54 -15.46
CA ILE A 131 5.60 -10.58 -14.45
C ILE A 131 5.34 -9.94 -13.07
N LYS A 132 4.35 -10.46 -12.35
CA LYS A 132 4.11 -10.09 -10.96
C LYS A 132 5.20 -10.69 -10.07
N LYS A 133 5.90 -9.85 -9.35
CA LYS A 133 6.98 -10.20 -8.44
C LYS A 133 6.61 -9.86 -7.01
N ILE A 134 7.18 -10.58 -6.09
CA ILE A 134 6.99 -10.35 -4.65
C ILE A 134 8.21 -9.60 -4.12
N ILE A 135 7.96 -8.47 -3.50
CA ILE A 135 8.96 -7.75 -2.69
C ILE A 135 8.69 -8.14 -1.25
N PHE A 136 9.70 -8.66 -0.59
CA PHE A 136 9.58 -9.19 0.76
C PHE A 136 10.53 -8.50 1.74
N HIS A 137 10.00 -8.21 2.93
CA HIS A 137 10.84 -7.89 4.09
C HIS A 137 10.03 -8.06 5.38
N PRO A 138 10.59 -8.60 6.49
CA PRO A 138 9.87 -8.79 7.74
C PRO A 138 9.18 -7.53 8.29
N LYS A 139 9.79 -6.36 8.08
CA LYS A 139 9.32 -5.07 8.61
C LYS A 139 8.30 -4.35 7.73
N ILE A 140 7.88 -4.90 6.58
CA ILE A 140 6.74 -4.33 5.82
C ILE A 140 5.38 -4.86 6.27
N LEU A 141 5.37 -5.72 7.29
CA LEU A 141 4.14 -6.05 7.98
C LEU A 141 3.55 -4.76 8.57
N PRO A 142 2.28 -4.44 8.31
CA PRO A 142 1.64 -3.28 8.90
C PRO A 142 1.74 -3.29 10.43
N SER A 143 2.10 -2.15 11.01
CA SER A 143 2.20 -1.98 12.46
C SER A 143 0.83 -1.96 13.13
N ILE A 144 -0.18 -1.48 12.39
CA ILE A 144 -1.58 -1.41 12.81
C ILE A 144 -2.44 -1.86 11.64
N VAL A 145 -3.44 -2.69 11.95
CA VAL A 145 -4.48 -3.09 11.00
C VAL A 145 -5.84 -2.68 11.54
N ILE A 146 -6.59 -1.92 10.76
CA ILE A 146 -7.95 -1.49 11.11
C ILE A 146 -8.93 -2.25 10.23
N LEU A 147 -9.65 -3.21 10.82
CA LEU A 147 -10.66 -4.02 10.16
C LEU A 147 -12.05 -3.47 10.51
N ASP A 148 -12.60 -2.63 9.64
CA ASP A 148 -13.98 -2.15 9.76
C ASP A 148 -14.86 -2.87 8.70
N PRO A 149 -15.78 -3.74 9.12
CA PRO A 149 -16.66 -4.46 8.19
C PRO A 149 -17.59 -3.52 7.38
N ASN A 150 -17.82 -2.29 7.85
CA ASN A 150 -18.59 -1.32 7.09
C ASN A 150 -17.90 -0.91 5.78
N LEU A 151 -16.57 -0.95 5.73
CA LEU A 151 -15.80 -0.63 4.53
C LEU A 151 -15.94 -1.70 3.43
N THR A 152 -16.41 -2.90 3.77
CA THR A 152 -16.55 -4.02 2.82
C THR A 152 -18.00 -4.25 2.37
N LYS A 153 -19.00 -3.64 3.02
CA LYS A 153 -20.43 -3.93 2.78
C LYS A 153 -20.90 -3.63 1.36
N GLU A 154 -20.35 -2.58 0.75
CA GLU A 154 -20.76 -2.12 -0.57
C GLU A 154 -19.86 -2.65 -1.69
N LEU A 155 -18.96 -3.56 -1.36
CA LEU A 155 -18.15 -4.22 -2.38
C LEU A 155 -19.06 -5.07 -3.30
N PRO A 156 -18.94 -4.92 -4.64
CA PRO A 156 -19.74 -5.73 -5.55
C PRO A 156 -19.60 -7.22 -5.24
N PRO A 157 -20.71 -8.00 -5.21
CA PRO A 157 -20.67 -9.42 -4.85
C PRO A 157 -19.65 -10.25 -5.64
N ARG A 158 -19.47 -9.92 -6.93
CA ARG A 158 -18.49 -10.59 -7.80
C ARG A 158 -17.05 -10.38 -7.31
N ILE A 159 -16.74 -9.22 -6.73
CA ILE A 159 -15.40 -8.93 -6.20
C ILE A 159 -15.23 -9.64 -4.87
N THR A 160 -16.23 -9.60 -4.00
CA THR A 160 -16.22 -10.35 -2.74
C THR A 160 -15.98 -11.85 -2.99
N ALA A 161 -16.68 -12.43 -3.96
CA ALA A 161 -16.51 -13.84 -4.33
C ALA A 161 -15.13 -14.15 -4.94
N ALA A 162 -14.51 -13.18 -5.60
CA ALA A 162 -13.19 -13.36 -6.22
C ALA A 162 -12.02 -13.15 -5.25
N THR A 163 -12.25 -12.49 -4.13
CA THR A 163 -11.20 -12.16 -3.12
C THR A 163 -11.27 -13.03 -1.87
N GLY A 164 -12.42 -13.69 -1.63
CA GLY A 164 -12.71 -14.54 -0.44
C GLY A 164 -12.50 -16.03 -0.67
#